data_97976b2298619dd09aab15cb9311c277
#
_entry.id   97976b2298619dd09aab15cb9311c277
#
_cell.length_a   1.000
_cell.length_b   1.000
_cell.length_c   1.000
_cell.angle_alpha   90.00
_cell.angle_beta   90.00
_cell.angle_gamma   90.00
#
_symmetry.space_group_name_H-M   'P 1'
#
loop_
_entity.id
_entity.type
_entity.pdbx_description
1 polymer ?
#
loop_
_entity_poly.entity_id
_entity_poly.type
_entity_poly.pdbx_seq_one_letter_code
_entity_poly.pdbx_strand_id
1 'polypeptide(L)'
;MQTQIGPEKRPYGRSTLIPFTTESPITARLQGLLPLLGTGGGRISASVYDTAQVLRACPPSSGVTPGLEWLKRQQQADGGWGSPAAPLYRRISTIAALLALHQYADIIDATESIEAGLEHLHFQRELWANTVPDSLPVGAELIYPYLIDEAARLKLAIPRQGNTALLSQGRKKLQYIAHIKPDAGSPPMHSWEAWGTDPEPAYLDGAGSIGHSPAATAVWLARLPRNETTNPLRQQAEAYLSRASRVTGFNIPGVVPGIWPIDRFELAFSLYPLLIADLLGHPVLQDALEPQLDTLGFALTEQGIGLSDHFYQDGDDTAAALAILHTAGYLVDPAVLDRFRGDGIYYAFGGEIQKSISLTARAVHALRLFGLADQTAVRLLLDSQGENGRWHDDKWHISWLYNTLHLILALAAEPRGATAVMHAQDDLIQSQHSNGGWGVTGETTPSETAYGVLSLYTLHKENLLTEAGRRAFKRGQAYLETAVNQPDLDRTALWIEKELYVPHRIEKMFELSALLTHIN
;
A
#
# COMPACT_ATOMS: atom_id res chain seq x y z
N MET A 1 -16.75 -6.54 31.98
CA MET A 1 -17.32 -7.08 30.77
C MET A 1 -18.39 -6.11 30.29
N GLN A 2 -18.04 -5.11 29.49
CA GLN A 2 -19.03 -4.32 28.75
C GLN A 2 -19.40 -5.16 27.54
N THR A 3 -20.65 -5.52 27.41
CA THR A 3 -21.23 -6.10 26.19
C THR A 3 -21.07 -5.05 25.09
N GLN A 4 -20.11 -5.23 24.20
CA GLN A 4 -20.05 -4.48 22.94
C GLN A 4 -21.34 -4.82 22.18
N ILE A 5 -22.26 -3.84 22.12
CA ILE A 5 -23.43 -3.89 21.25
C ILE A 5 -22.87 -3.71 19.83
N GLY A 6 -23.13 -4.67 18.95
CA GLY A 6 -22.68 -4.60 17.55
C GLY A 6 -23.22 -3.34 16.86
N PRO A 7 -22.55 -2.89 15.79
CA PRO A 7 -22.97 -1.70 15.04
C PRO A 7 -24.42 -1.88 14.54
N GLU A 8 -25.26 -0.86 14.74
CA GLU A 8 -26.66 -0.87 14.30
C GLU A 8 -26.73 -0.90 12.78
N LYS A 9 -27.62 -1.76 12.22
CA LYS A 9 -27.86 -1.92 10.78
C LYS A 9 -29.25 -1.39 10.41
N ARG A 10 -29.36 -0.68 9.29
CA ARG A 10 -30.64 -0.45 8.60
C ARG A 10 -30.98 -1.64 7.72
N PRO A 11 -32.29 -1.95 7.48
CA PRO A 11 -32.64 -2.97 6.51
C PRO A 11 -32.10 -2.57 5.12
N TYR A 12 -31.29 -3.45 4.53
CA TYR A 12 -30.67 -3.24 3.23
C TYR A 12 -31.73 -3.11 2.14
N GLY A 13 -31.72 -2.03 1.38
CA GLY A 13 -32.50 -1.91 0.16
C GLY A 13 -31.95 -2.88 -0.89
N ARG A 14 -32.69 -3.95 -1.19
CA ARG A 14 -32.31 -4.94 -2.22
C ARG A 14 -32.11 -4.21 -3.55
N SER A 15 -30.88 -4.15 -4.03
CA SER A 15 -30.55 -3.76 -5.39
C SER A 15 -31.27 -4.69 -6.38
N THR A 16 -31.79 -4.14 -7.49
CA THR A 16 -32.44 -4.88 -8.57
C THR A 16 -31.51 -5.96 -9.10
N LEU A 17 -31.85 -7.21 -8.83
CA LEU A 17 -31.08 -8.40 -9.14
C LEU A 17 -30.74 -8.47 -10.65
N ILE A 18 -29.46 -8.39 -10.97
CA ILE A 18 -28.91 -8.93 -12.21
C ILE A 18 -28.90 -10.46 -12.03
N PRO A 19 -29.41 -11.27 -12.97
CA PRO A 19 -29.38 -12.72 -12.84
C PRO A 19 -27.93 -13.24 -13.02
N PHE A 20 -27.20 -13.34 -11.92
CA PHE A 20 -25.95 -14.10 -11.91
C PHE A 20 -26.29 -15.60 -11.82
N THR A 21 -25.67 -16.39 -12.68
CA THR A 21 -25.64 -17.84 -12.50
C THR A 21 -24.93 -18.14 -11.18
N THR A 22 -25.61 -18.82 -10.28
CA THR A 22 -25.21 -19.10 -8.88
C THR A 22 -23.88 -19.86 -8.71
N GLU A 23 -23.20 -20.22 -9.79
CA GLU A 23 -22.03 -21.12 -9.79
C GLU A 23 -20.88 -20.63 -10.71
N SER A 24 -20.63 -19.31 -10.78
CA SER A 24 -19.42 -18.84 -11.47
C SER A 24 -18.17 -19.27 -10.69
N PRO A 25 -17.14 -19.84 -11.35
CA PRO A 25 -15.85 -20.12 -10.70
C PRO A 25 -15.23 -18.88 -10.02
N ILE A 26 -15.49 -17.69 -10.54
CA ILE A 26 -15.01 -16.42 -9.96
C ILE A 26 -15.74 -16.12 -8.64
N THR A 27 -17.06 -16.32 -8.58
CA THR A 27 -17.84 -16.15 -7.34
C THR A 27 -17.38 -17.12 -6.26
N ALA A 28 -17.14 -18.39 -6.60
CA ALA A 28 -16.60 -19.37 -5.66
C ALA A 28 -15.21 -18.99 -5.13
N ARG A 29 -14.35 -18.38 -5.96
CA ARG A 29 -13.05 -17.86 -5.54
C ARG A 29 -13.18 -16.69 -4.56
N LEU A 30 -14.10 -15.75 -4.80
CA LEU A 30 -14.40 -14.67 -3.85
C LEU A 30 -14.90 -15.22 -2.52
N GLN A 31 -15.84 -16.17 -2.54
CA GLN A 31 -16.33 -16.84 -1.31
C GLN A 31 -15.18 -17.48 -0.51
N GLY A 32 -14.23 -18.11 -1.20
CA GLY A 32 -13.05 -18.71 -0.55
C GLY A 32 -12.03 -17.69 -0.05
N LEU A 33 -11.95 -16.50 -0.65
CA LEU A 33 -10.99 -15.46 -0.27
C LEU A 33 -11.50 -14.58 0.87
N LEU A 34 -12.79 -14.26 0.91
CA LEU A 34 -13.40 -13.38 1.91
C LEU A 34 -13.07 -13.79 3.37
N PRO A 35 -13.22 -15.07 3.81
CA PRO A 35 -12.89 -15.46 5.17
C PRO A 35 -11.39 -15.35 5.53
N LEU A 36 -10.53 -15.18 4.54
CA LEU A 36 -9.09 -15.07 4.74
C LEU A 36 -8.62 -13.63 4.96
N LEU A 37 -9.46 -12.64 4.66
CA LEU A 37 -9.09 -11.22 4.79
C LEU A 37 -8.71 -10.88 6.24
N GLY A 38 -7.60 -10.17 6.42
CA GLY A 38 -7.04 -9.79 7.70
C GLY A 38 -6.41 -10.93 8.50
N THR A 39 -6.66 -12.21 8.12
CA THR A 39 -6.11 -13.34 8.87
C THR A 39 -4.59 -13.37 8.83
N GLY A 40 -3.98 -13.71 9.98
CA GLY A 40 -2.53 -13.77 10.13
C GLY A 40 -1.85 -12.41 10.05
N GLY A 41 -2.59 -11.30 10.22
CA GLY A 41 -2.09 -9.94 10.11
C GLY A 41 -1.99 -9.40 8.69
N GLY A 42 -2.68 -10.04 7.73
CA GLY A 42 -2.66 -9.69 6.31
C GLY A 42 -1.52 -10.37 5.53
N ARG A 43 -1.62 -10.38 4.19
CA ARG A 43 -0.64 -11.02 3.29
C ARG A 43 0.00 -10.01 2.35
N ILE A 44 1.31 -9.88 2.43
CA ILE A 44 2.10 -8.84 1.76
C ILE A 44 3.43 -9.42 1.25
N SER A 45 3.98 -8.84 0.17
CA SER A 45 5.27 -9.23 -0.38
C SER A 45 6.43 -8.97 0.57
N ALA A 46 7.54 -9.68 0.37
CA ALA A 46 8.78 -9.41 1.09
C ALA A 46 9.42 -8.09 0.64
N SER A 47 10.07 -7.42 1.58
CA SER A 47 10.86 -6.20 1.38
C SER A 47 12.36 -6.52 1.33
N VAL A 48 13.05 -6.00 0.33
CA VAL A 48 14.52 -6.06 0.24
C VAL A 48 15.12 -5.18 1.34
N TYR A 49 14.60 -3.97 1.52
CA TYR A 49 15.10 -3.03 2.52
C TYR A 49 14.99 -3.59 3.94
N ASP A 50 13.78 -3.98 4.36
CA ASP A 50 13.55 -4.46 5.73
C ASP A 50 14.26 -5.80 5.99
N THR A 51 14.29 -6.70 4.99
CA THR A 51 15.06 -7.95 5.06
C THR A 51 16.56 -7.66 5.28
N ALA A 52 17.14 -6.76 4.50
CA ALA A 52 18.55 -6.39 4.67
C ALA A 52 18.82 -5.82 6.07
N GLN A 53 17.95 -4.96 6.59
CA GLN A 53 18.10 -4.38 7.93
C GLN A 53 17.93 -5.42 9.04
N VAL A 54 16.96 -6.34 8.93
CA VAL A 54 16.78 -7.43 9.88
C VAL A 54 17.99 -8.35 9.91
N LEU A 55 18.50 -8.78 8.75
CA LEU A 55 19.70 -9.62 8.69
C LEU A 55 20.93 -8.93 9.32
N ARG A 56 21.07 -7.61 9.17
CA ARG A 56 22.18 -6.84 9.72
C ARG A 56 22.06 -6.61 11.22
N ALA A 57 20.89 -6.22 11.70
CA ALA A 57 20.67 -5.76 13.07
C ALA A 57 20.29 -6.89 14.05
N CYS A 58 19.43 -7.80 13.61
CA CYS A 58 18.91 -8.89 14.42
C CYS A 58 18.86 -10.18 13.60
N PRO A 59 20.02 -10.79 13.31
CA PRO A 59 20.11 -11.98 12.47
C PRO A 59 19.34 -13.15 13.08
N PRO A 60 18.62 -13.96 12.26
CA PRO A 60 17.92 -15.14 12.73
C PRO A 60 18.85 -16.14 13.41
N SER A 61 18.36 -16.79 14.45
CA SER A 61 19.13 -17.85 15.17
C SER A 61 19.51 -19.03 14.29
N SER A 62 18.76 -19.27 13.20
CA SER A 62 19.05 -20.29 12.18
C SER A 62 20.17 -19.91 11.21
N GLY A 63 20.73 -18.70 11.32
CA GLY A 63 21.77 -18.16 10.46
C GLY A 63 21.23 -17.22 9.36
N VAL A 64 22.15 -16.45 8.77
CA VAL A 64 21.82 -15.39 7.79
C VAL A 64 21.86 -15.88 6.33
N THR A 65 22.56 -16.98 6.06
CA THR A 65 22.83 -17.43 4.68
C THR A 65 21.59 -17.56 3.81
N PRO A 66 20.46 -18.17 4.24
CA PRO A 66 19.27 -18.27 3.39
C PRO A 66 18.68 -16.90 3.02
N GLY A 67 18.71 -15.93 3.95
CA GLY A 67 18.24 -14.57 3.70
C GLY A 67 19.17 -13.79 2.76
N LEU A 68 20.48 -13.94 2.90
CA LEU A 68 21.47 -13.33 2.00
C LEU A 68 21.37 -13.90 0.57
N GLU A 69 21.18 -15.22 0.44
CA GLU A 69 20.93 -15.85 -0.85
C GLU A 69 19.61 -15.38 -1.46
N TRP A 70 18.59 -15.15 -0.65
CA TRP A 70 17.35 -14.54 -1.12
C TRP A 70 17.62 -13.12 -1.64
N LEU A 71 18.35 -12.26 -0.91
CA LEU A 71 18.73 -10.91 -1.36
C LEU A 71 19.47 -10.94 -2.70
N LYS A 72 20.45 -11.83 -2.87
CA LYS A 72 21.17 -12.00 -4.16
C LYS A 72 20.21 -12.31 -5.30
N ARG A 73 19.24 -13.22 -5.09
CA ARG A 73 18.26 -13.58 -6.13
C ARG A 73 17.29 -12.48 -6.49
N GLN A 74 17.09 -11.47 -5.61
CA GLN A 74 16.25 -10.30 -5.91
C GLN A 74 16.97 -9.24 -6.76
N GLN A 75 18.28 -9.37 -6.98
CA GLN A 75 19.04 -8.45 -7.84
C GLN A 75 18.60 -8.57 -9.29
N GLN A 76 18.34 -7.43 -9.91
CA GLN A 76 17.95 -7.35 -11.31
C GLN A 76 19.16 -7.38 -12.23
N ALA A 77 18.95 -7.66 -13.52
CA ALA A 77 20.01 -7.77 -14.52
C ALA A 77 20.87 -6.50 -14.66
N ASP A 78 20.35 -5.34 -14.30
CA ASP A 78 21.06 -4.06 -14.28
C ASP A 78 21.83 -3.79 -12.99
N GLY A 79 21.92 -4.76 -12.10
CA GLY A 79 22.65 -4.71 -10.83
C GLY A 79 21.89 -4.08 -9.65
N GLY A 80 20.75 -3.43 -9.87
CA GLY A 80 19.93 -2.84 -8.80
C GLY A 80 18.91 -3.82 -8.20
N TRP A 81 18.32 -3.43 -7.07
CA TRP A 81 17.17 -4.13 -6.46
C TRP A 81 15.89 -3.32 -6.65
N GLY A 82 14.75 -4.00 -6.69
CA GLY A 82 13.44 -3.42 -7.00
C GLY A 82 13.14 -3.38 -8.50
N SER A 83 11.91 -2.97 -8.87
CA SER A 83 11.45 -2.97 -10.27
C SER A 83 12.24 -2.01 -11.16
N PRO A 84 12.87 -2.46 -12.26
CA PRO A 84 13.53 -1.58 -13.23
C PRO A 84 12.60 -0.53 -13.84
N ALA A 85 11.32 -0.83 -13.93
CA ALA A 85 10.30 0.08 -14.47
C ALA A 85 9.91 1.21 -13.50
N ALA A 86 10.37 1.16 -12.25
CA ALA A 86 10.12 2.18 -11.24
C ALA A 86 11.44 2.67 -10.59
N PRO A 87 12.35 3.30 -11.36
CA PRO A 87 13.72 3.55 -10.94
C PRO A 87 13.86 4.44 -9.72
N LEU A 88 12.90 5.34 -9.44
CA LEU A 88 12.92 6.21 -8.25
C LEU A 88 12.82 5.43 -6.93
N TYR A 89 12.20 4.24 -6.95
CA TYR A 89 11.93 3.42 -5.76
C TYR A 89 12.98 2.35 -5.46
N ARG A 90 14.10 2.33 -6.22
CA ARG A 90 15.12 1.28 -6.13
C ARG A 90 16.33 1.63 -5.28
N ARG A 91 16.60 2.92 -5.07
CA ARG A 91 17.85 3.37 -4.46
C ARG A 91 18.01 2.91 -3.01
N ILE A 92 16.94 3.01 -2.22
CA ILE A 92 16.94 2.60 -0.80
C ILE A 92 17.17 1.09 -0.70
N SER A 93 16.42 0.28 -1.44
CA SER A 93 16.56 -1.18 -1.46
C SER A 93 17.94 -1.62 -1.93
N THR A 94 18.47 -0.97 -2.99
CA THR A 94 19.81 -1.29 -3.52
C THR A 94 20.90 -1.01 -2.48
N ILE A 95 20.88 0.15 -1.82
CA ILE A 95 21.88 0.47 -0.80
C ILE A 95 21.78 -0.50 0.39
N ALA A 96 20.56 -0.80 0.85
CA ALA A 96 20.36 -1.71 1.98
C ALA A 96 20.86 -3.13 1.68
N ALA A 97 20.57 -3.67 0.48
CA ALA A 97 21.05 -4.96 0.04
C ALA A 97 22.59 -4.99 -0.03
N LEU A 98 23.22 -3.96 -0.61
CA LEU A 98 24.67 -3.83 -0.67
C LEU A 98 25.31 -3.82 0.74
N LEU A 99 24.71 -3.10 1.70
CA LEU A 99 25.19 -3.07 3.08
C LEU A 99 25.13 -4.44 3.75
N ALA A 100 24.04 -5.19 3.53
CA ALA A 100 23.89 -6.53 4.08
C ALA A 100 24.88 -7.51 3.46
N LEU A 101 25.02 -7.54 2.13
CA LEU A 101 25.94 -8.42 1.43
C LEU A 101 27.41 -8.09 1.79
N HIS A 102 27.75 -6.81 1.88
CA HIS A 102 29.10 -6.37 2.28
C HIS A 102 29.43 -6.73 3.73
N GLN A 103 28.48 -6.58 4.65
CA GLN A 103 28.67 -6.91 6.07
C GLN A 103 28.98 -8.40 6.28
N TYR A 104 28.48 -9.27 5.41
CA TYR A 104 28.62 -10.73 5.49
C TYR A 104 29.46 -11.32 4.36
N ALA A 105 30.40 -10.53 3.79
CA ALA A 105 31.27 -10.98 2.71
C ALA A 105 32.13 -12.23 3.06
N ASP A 106 32.39 -12.44 4.36
CA ASP A 106 33.12 -13.63 4.84
C ASP A 106 32.23 -14.90 4.91
N ILE A 107 30.90 -14.75 4.81
CA ILE A 107 29.91 -15.86 4.90
C ILE A 107 29.41 -16.26 3.52
N ILE A 108 29.24 -15.29 2.62
CA ILE A 108 28.68 -15.48 1.29
C ILE A 108 29.54 -14.76 0.26
N ASP A 109 29.86 -15.45 -0.83
CA ASP A 109 30.46 -14.77 -1.98
C ASP A 109 29.39 -13.94 -2.72
N ALA A 110 29.50 -12.63 -2.56
CA ALA A 110 28.63 -11.64 -3.17
C ALA A 110 29.40 -10.57 -3.94
N THR A 111 30.66 -10.82 -4.28
CA THR A 111 31.58 -9.85 -4.92
C THR A 111 30.94 -9.28 -6.18
N GLU A 112 30.52 -10.12 -7.12
CA GLU A 112 29.89 -9.71 -8.38
C GLU A 112 28.60 -8.91 -8.14
N SER A 113 27.76 -9.34 -7.18
CA SER A 113 26.51 -8.65 -6.84
C SER A 113 26.78 -7.25 -6.26
N ILE A 114 27.81 -7.11 -5.42
CA ILE A 114 28.20 -5.83 -4.84
C ILE A 114 28.73 -4.90 -5.92
N GLU A 115 29.62 -5.36 -6.79
CA GLU A 115 30.18 -4.57 -7.89
C GLU A 115 29.07 -4.09 -8.84
N ALA A 116 28.17 -4.98 -9.30
CA ALA A 116 27.05 -4.62 -10.15
C ALA A 116 26.11 -3.61 -9.49
N GLY A 117 25.81 -3.76 -8.18
CA GLY A 117 24.97 -2.83 -7.43
C GLY A 117 25.60 -1.44 -7.27
N LEU A 118 26.91 -1.37 -7.05
CA LEU A 118 27.65 -0.09 -6.99
C LEU A 118 27.65 0.60 -8.36
N GLU A 119 27.84 -0.14 -9.43
CA GLU A 119 27.78 0.35 -10.79
C GLU A 119 26.37 0.89 -11.12
N HIS A 120 25.32 0.14 -10.78
CA HIS A 120 23.93 0.60 -10.89
C HIS A 120 23.71 1.93 -10.18
N LEU A 121 24.14 2.08 -8.93
CA LEU A 121 24.02 3.34 -8.18
C LEU A 121 24.81 4.49 -8.82
N HIS A 122 25.93 4.19 -9.45
CA HIS A 122 26.72 5.19 -10.18
C HIS A 122 25.99 5.70 -11.43
N PHE A 123 25.40 4.81 -12.24
CA PHE A 123 24.60 5.19 -13.41
C PHE A 123 23.35 5.97 -13.03
N GLN A 124 22.72 5.63 -11.92
CA GLN A 124 21.50 6.27 -11.42
C GLN A 124 21.73 7.50 -10.54
N ARG A 125 22.99 8.01 -10.46
CA ARG A 125 23.35 9.07 -9.51
C ARG A 125 22.53 10.36 -9.65
N GLU A 126 22.15 10.74 -10.86
CA GLU A 126 21.43 12.00 -11.12
C GLU A 126 19.91 11.87 -10.90
N LEU A 127 19.39 10.65 -10.76
CA LEU A 127 17.95 10.39 -10.74
C LEU A 127 17.23 11.12 -9.60
N TRP A 128 17.84 11.15 -8.41
CA TRP A 128 17.26 11.82 -7.24
C TRP A 128 17.64 13.29 -7.10
N ALA A 129 18.64 13.77 -7.83
CA ALA A 129 19.22 15.09 -7.63
C ALA A 129 18.20 16.23 -7.78
N ASN A 130 17.28 16.08 -8.74
CA ASN A 130 16.25 17.07 -9.09
C ASN A 130 14.82 16.57 -8.84
N THR A 131 14.65 15.37 -8.25
CA THR A 131 13.31 14.84 -7.96
C THR A 131 12.73 15.54 -6.74
N VAL A 132 11.46 15.94 -6.83
CA VAL A 132 10.73 16.46 -5.66
C VAL A 132 10.60 15.38 -4.59
N PRO A 133 10.79 15.71 -3.30
CA PRO A 133 10.75 14.70 -2.24
C PRO A 133 9.45 13.89 -2.17
N ASP A 134 8.33 14.50 -2.52
CA ASP A 134 7.01 13.85 -2.49
C ASP A 134 6.85 12.69 -3.50
N SER A 135 7.69 12.64 -4.54
CA SER A 135 7.74 11.54 -5.52
C SER A 135 8.73 10.44 -5.12
N LEU A 136 9.33 10.48 -3.93
CA LEU A 136 10.26 9.47 -3.43
C LEU A 136 9.56 8.51 -2.44
N PRO A 137 10.17 7.35 -2.14
CA PRO A 137 9.64 6.40 -1.16
C PRO A 137 9.35 7.03 0.21
N VAL A 138 8.39 6.45 0.94
CA VAL A 138 8.04 6.91 2.29
C VAL A 138 9.24 6.87 3.21
N GLY A 139 9.52 7.98 3.91
CA GLY A 139 10.65 8.08 4.84
C GLY A 139 12.02 8.25 4.18
N ALA A 140 12.11 8.38 2.85
CA ALA A 140 13.37 8.54 2.12
C ALA A 140 14.24 9.67 2.69
N GLU A 141 13.64 10.76 3.16
CA GLU A 141 14.29 11.91 3.76
C GLU A 141 15.06 11.62 5.07
N LEU A 142 14.69 10.53 5.75
CA LEU A 142 15.37 10.02 6.96
C LEU A 142 16.23 8.79 6.66
N ILE A 143 15.69 7.87 5.87
CA ILE A 143 16.32 6.56 5.60
C ILE A 143 17.56 6.72 4.70
N TYR A 144 17.52 7.57 3.68
CA TYR A 144 18.67 7.72 2.78
C TYR A 144 19.92 8.26 3.48
N PRO A 145 19.87 9.35 4.28
CA PRO A 145 21.04 9.78 5.06
C PRO A 145 21.55 8.70 6.02
N TYR A 146 20.66 8.00 6.71
CA TYR A 146 21.01 6.89 7.60
C TYR A 146 21.80 5.80 6.87
N LEU A 147 21.34 5.37 5.69
CA LEU A 147 22.04 4.35 4.90
C LEU A 147 23.42 4.81 4.42
N ILE A 148 23.57 6.09 4.06
CA ILE A 148 24.87 6.66 3.68
C ILE A 148 25.85 6.68 4.87
N ASP A 149 25.38 6.97 6.07
CA ASP A 149 26.19 6.92 7.28
C ASP A 149 26.60 5.48 7.64
N GLU A 150 25.68 4.51 7.47
CA GLU A 150 25.98 3.08 7.62
C GLU A 150 27.04 2.61 6.60
N ALA A 151 26.92 3.03 5.33
CA ALA A 151 27.90 2.72 4.30
C ALA A 151 29.31 3.27 4.65
N ALA A 152 29.36 4.49 5.18
CA ALA A 152 30.61 5.08 5.63
C ALA A 152 31.23 4.29 6.78
N ARG A 153 30.44 3.81 7.74
CA ARG A 153 30.91 2.94 8.86
C ARG A 153 31.49 1.62 8.36
N LEU A 154 30.85 1.01 7.36
CA LEU A 154 31.31 -0.24 6.74
C LEU A 154 32.40 -0.03 5.69
N LYS A 155 32.82 1.21 5.44
CA LYS A 155 33.81 1.58 4.41
C LYS A 155 33.38 1.17 2.98
N LEU A 156 32.08 1.09 2.73
CA LEU A 156 31.52 0.85 1.42
C LEU A 156 31.31 2.18 0.69
N ALA A 157 31.95 2.35 -0.47
CA ALA A 157 31.91 3.59 -1.24
C ALA A 157 30.62 3.70 -2.04
N ILE A 158 29.55 4.20 -1.41
CA ILE A 158 28.28 4.49 -2.09
C ILE A 158 28.34 5.87 -2.75
N PRO A 159 27.95 6.02 -4.04
CA PRO A 159 27.84 7.30 -4.69
C PRO A 159 26.83 8.21 -3.97
N ARG A 160 27.32 9.30 -3.37
CA ARG A 160 26.46 10.28 -2.70
C ARG A 160 25.71 11.11 -3.73
N GLN A 161 24.45 11.38 -3.47
CA GLN A 161 23.66 12.33 -4.25
C GLN A 161 23.23 13.49 -3.38
N GLY A 162 23.40 14.68 -3.90
CA GLY A 162 22.89 15.89 -3.28
C GLY A 162 21.43 16.13 -3.72
N ASN A 163 20.48 15.89 -2.86
CA ASN A 163 19.14 16.46 -2.97
C ASN A 163 18.91 17.37 -1.76
N THR A 164 19.13 18.67 -1.97
CA THR A 164 19.02 19.69 -0.91
C THR A 164 17.61 19.79 -0.36
N ALA A 165 16.58 19.60 -1.20
CA ALA A 165 15.17 19.59 -0.79
C ALA A 165 14.88 18.41 0.14
N LEU A 166 15.31 17.20 -0.23
CA LEU A 166 15.15 16.00 0.58
C LEU A 166 15.84 16.15 1.95
N LEU A 167 17.09 16.61 1.98
CA LEU A 167 17.82 16.83 3.23
C LEU A 167 17.19 17.94 4.09
N SER A 168 16.60 18.97 3.47
CA SER A 168 15.87 20.02 4.19
C SER A 168 14.59 19.47 4.81
N GLN A 169 13.85 18.64 4.07
CA GLN A 169 12.64 17.97 4.56
C GLN A 169 12.97 17.03 5.73
N GLY A 170 14.04 16.23 5.62
CA GLY A 170 14.52 15.37 6.70
C GLY A 170 14.81 16.15 7.98
N ARG A 171 15.50 17.29 7.90
CA ARG A 171 15.75 18.15 9.07
C ARG A 171 14.45 18.67 9.70
N LYS A 172 13.47 19.12 8.88
CA LYS A 172 12.17 19.57 9.39
C LYS A 172 11.42 18.43 10.08
N LYS A 173 11.47 17.22 9.49
CA LYS A 173 10.80 16.04 10.06
C LYS A 173 11.45 15.62 11.39
N LEU A 174 12.78 15.66 11.51
CA LEU A 174 13.47 15.40 12.78
C LEU A 174 13.11 16.44 13.86
N GLN A 175 12.97 17.72 13.51
CA GLN A 175 12.51 18.76 14.45
C GLN A 175 11.06 18.51 14.89
N TYR A 176 10.19 18.12 13.96
CA TYR A 176 8.80 17.75 14.27
C TYR A 176 8.74 16.53 15.19
N ILE A 177 9.48 15.46 14.89
CA ILE A 177 9.58 14.24 15.71
C ILE A 177 10.03 14.57 17.14
N ALA A 178 11.06 15.41 17.28
CA ALA A 178 11.53 15.84 18.60
C ALA A 178 10.49 16.64 19.38
N HIS A 179 9.65 17.40 18.68
CA HIS A 179 8.57 18.19 19.30
C HIS A 179 7.38 17.33 19.76
N ILE A 180 6.90 16.41 18.92
CA ILE A 180 5.71 15.58 19.21
C ILE A 180 5.99 14.43 20.17
N LYS A 181 7.25 13.99 20.31
CA LYS A 181 7.65 12.80 21.10
C LYS A 181 6.79 11.59 20.72
N PRO A 182 7.07 10.93 19.58
CA PRO A 182 6.26 9.84 19.08
C PRO A 182 6.09 8.73 20.10
N ASP A 183 4.90 8.16 20.16
CA ASP A 183 4.54 6.99 20.97
C ASP A 183 4.35 5.73 20.10
N ALA A 184 4.09 4.61 20.75
CA ALA A 184 3.90 3.32 20.10
C ALA A 184 2.81 3.39 19.01
N GLY A 185 3.07 2.82 17.85
CA GLY A 185 2.13 2.77 16.72
C GLY A 185 1.95 4.09 15.97
N SER A 186 2.64 5.18 16.35
CA SER A 186 2.59 6.43 15.60
C SER A 186 3.42 6.36 14.31
N PRO A 187 3.03 7.07 13.21
CA PRO A 187 3.68 6.98 11.90
C PRO A 187 5.19 7.22 11.90
N PRO A 188 5.77 8.17 12.69
CA PRO A 188 7.22 8.35 12.73
C PRO A 188 8.00 7.13 13.18
N MET A 189 7.38 6.27 14.03
CA MET A 189 8.01 5.04 14.53
C MET A 189 8.31 4.03 13.42
N HIS A 190 7.62 4.12 12.29
CA HIS A 190 7.81 3.24 11.14
C HIS A 190 9.22 3.34 10.50
N SER A 191 9.93 4.45 10.70
CA SER A 191 11.31 4.66 10.28
C SER A 191 12.27 4.90 11.47
N TRP A 192 11.95 4.37 12.65
CA TRP A 192 12.71 4.58 13.88
C TRP A 192 14.19 4.17 13.74
N GLU A 193 14.49 3.17 12.93
CA GLU A 193 15.87 2.74 12.62
C GLU A 193 16.75 3.88 12.11
N ALA A 194 16.17 4.87 11.44
CA ALA A 194 16.89 5.97 10.81
C ALA A 194 17.10 7.19 11.72
N TRP A 195 16.32 7.34 12.81
CA TRP A 195 16.39 8.53 13.67
C TRP A 195 16.40 8.22 15.17
N GLY A 196 15.95 7.05 15.59
CA GLY A 196 15.91 6.67 16.99
C GLY A 196 17.30 6.51 17.58
N THR A 197 17.43 6.72 18.89
CA THR A 197 18.68 6.55 19.65
C THR A 197 18.53 5.50 20.73
N ASP A 198 17.64 5.71 21.68
CA ASP A 198 17.48 4.87 22.85
C ASP A 198 16.28 3.94 22.71
N PRO A 199 16.42 2.64 22.99
CA PRO A 199 15.37 1.65 22.83
C PRO A 199 14.41 1.69 24.03
N GLU A 200 13.53 2.72 24.09
CA GLU A 200 12.57 2.83 25.17
C GLU A 200 11.50 1.72 25.09
N PRO A 201 11.15 1.08 26.23
CA PRO A 201 10.11 0.06 26.31
C PRO A 201 8.74 0.53 25.81
N ALA A 202 8.42 1.81 26.00
CA ALA A 202 7.16 2.44 25.61
C ALA A 202 6.96 2.54 24.09
N TYR A 203 7.99 2.32 23.28
CA TYR A 203 7.88 2.34 21.81
C TYR A 203 7.34 1.04 21.22
N LEU A 204 7.39 -0.06 21.99
CA LEU A 204 6.87 -1.35 21.53
C LEU A 204 5.34 -1.32 21.55
N ASP A 205 4.72 -1.51 20.39
CA ASP A 205 3.26 -1.56 20.25
C ASP A 205 2.67 -2.92 20.66
N GLY A 206 1.35 -3.03 20.65
CA GLY A 206 0.65 -4.27 21.02
C GLY A 206 0.88 -5.46 20.07
N ALA A 207 1.35 -5.21 18.84
CA ALA A 207 1.79 -6.26 17.92
C ALA A 207 3.19 -6.80 18.29
N GLY A 208 3.92 -6.12 19.17
CA GLY A 208 5.31 -6.39 19.51
C GLY A 208 6.29 -5.80 18.51
N SER A 209 5.91 -4.74 17.83
CA SER A 209 6.72 -4.06 16.82
C SER A 209 7.03 -2.62 17.18
N ILE A 210 7.99 -2.05 16.48
CA ILE A 210 8.24 -0.62 16.45
C ILE A 210 7.62 -0.07 15.16
N GLY A 211 6.46 0.60 15.29
CA GLY A 211 5.76 1.24 14.18
C GLY A 211 5.44 0.30 13.01
N HIS A 212 5.13 -0.97 13.28
CA HIS A 212 4.82 -1.99 12.27
C HIS A 212 5.95 -2.24 11.25
N SER A 213 7.19 -1.80 11.57
CA SER A 213 8.36 -1.97 10.72
C SER A 213 9.29 -3.06 11.26
N PRO A 214 9.55 -4.14 10.49
CA PRO A 214 10.58 -5.11 10.84
C PRO A 214 11.98 -4.51 10.95
N ALA A 215 12.36 -3.56 10.09
CA ALA A 215 13.64 -2.86 10.16
C ALA A 215 13.79 -2.08 11.47
N ALA A 216 12.80 -1.25 11.81
CA ALA A 216 12.80 -0.49 13.07
C ALA A 216 12.85 -1.42 14.29
N THR A 217 12.05 -2.49 14.28
CA THR A 217 12.02 -3.48 15.37
C THR A 217 13.36 -4.20 15.54
N ALA A 218 14.00 -4.61 14.44
CA ALA A 218 15.30 -5.27 14.48
C ALA A 218 16.39 -4.36 15.03
N VAL A 219 16.41 -3.08 14.62
CA VAL A 219 17.40 -2.10 15.12
C VAL A 219 17.12 -1.77 16.59
N TRP A 220 15.85 -1.64 16.99
CA TRP A 220 15.47 -1.45 18.40
C TRP A 220 15.95 -2.62 19.26
N LEU A 221 15.71 -3.87 18.82
CA LEU A 221 16.20 -5.09 19.48
C LEU A 221 17.72 -5.12 19.63
N ALA A 222 18.45 -4.73 18.59
CA ALA A 222 19.91 -4.72 18.59
C ALA A 222 20.49 -3.73 19.61
N ARG A 223 19.76 -2.69 19.95
CA ARG A 223 20.15 -1.65 20.93
C ARG A 223 19.78 -1.99 22.37
N LEU A 224 18.91 -2.97 22.59
CA LEU A 224 18.61 -3.45 23.95
C LEU A 224 19.84 -4.10 24.61
N PRO A 225 20.01 -3.95 25.94
CA PRO A 225 21.10 -4.61 26.67
C PRO A 225 21.12 -6.11 26.42
N ARG A 226 22.28 -6.65 26.05
CA ARG A 226 22.44 -8.09 25.69
C ARG A 226 22.24 -9.05 26.87
N ASN A 227 22.38 -8.57 28.09
CA ASN A 227 22.35 -9.39 29.30
C ASN A 227 20.93 -9.79 29.76
N GLU A 228 19.89 -9.36 29.05
CA GLU A 228 18.49 -9.56 29.38
C GLU A 228 17.79 -10.50 28.39
N THR A 229 18.31 -11.71 28.22
CA THR A 229 17.70 -12.72 27.33
C THR A 229 16.29 -13.14 27.75
N THR A 230 15.93 -12.94 29.02
CA THR A 230 14.60 -13.22 29.60
C THR A 230 13.67 -12.00 29.61
N ASN A 231 14.09 -10.87 29.03
CA ASN A 231 13.27 -9.66 28.94
C ASN A 231 12.00 -9.94 28.10
N PRO A 232 10.79 -9.80 28.65
CA PRO A 232 9.54 -10.07 27.93
C PRO A 232 9.38 -9.24 26.65
N LEU A 233 9.86 -8.00 26.65
CA LEU A 233 9.79 -7.09 25.48
C LEU A 233 10.67 -7.61 24.34
N ARG A 234 11.87 -8.11 24.65
CA ARG A 234 12.73 -8.77 23.67
C ARG A 234 12.03 -9.97 23.04
N GLN A 235 11.43 -10.82 23.86
CA GLN A 235 10.70 -12.00 23.37
C GLN A 235 9.50 -11.61 22.47
N GLN A 236 8.77 -10.55 22.82
CA GLN A 236 7.66 -10.04 22.01
C GLN A 236 8.14 -9.56 20.63
N ALA A 237 9.21 -8.78 20.58
CA ALA A 237 9.76 -8.26 19.34
C ALA A 237 10.40 -9.37 18.47
N GLU A 238 11.09 -10.33 19.05
CA GLU A 238 11.60 -11.52 18.33
C GLU A 238 10.45 -12.37 17.77
N ALA A 239 9.38 -12.56 18.55
CA ALA A 239 8.18 -13.24 18.09
C ALA A 239 7.47 -12.50 16.96
N TYR A 240 7.44 -11.15 17.00
CA TYR A 240 6.95 -10.32 15.90
C TYR A 240 7.75 -10.56 14.63
N LEU A 241 9.09 -10.43 14.64
CA LEU A 241 9.93 -10.68 13.47
C LEU A 241 9.75 -12.09 12.91
N SER A 242 9.61 -13.10 13.78
CA SER A 242 9.33 -14.48 13.36
C SER A 242 7.97 -14.62 12.68
N ARG A 243 6.93 -13.92 13.16
CA ARG A 243 5.61 -13.92 12.52
C ARG A 243 5.63 -13.19 11.18
N ALA A 244 6.25 -11.99 11.13
CA ALA A 244 6.40 -11.19 9.92
C ALA A 244 7.12 -11.94 8.79
N SER A 245 8.11 -12.78 9.12
CA SER A 245 8.80 -13.61 8.12
C SER A 245 7.88 -14.65 7.45
N ARG A 246 6.83 -15.12 8.13
CA ARG A 246 5.93 -16.16 7.57
C ARG A 246 4.92 -15.61 6.56
N VAL A 247 4.54 -14.32 6.66
CA VAL A 247 3.48 -13.74 5.81
C VAL A 247 3.93 -13.46 4.38
N THR A 248 5.25 -13.42 4.13
CA THR A 248 5.84 -13.22 2.80
C THR A 248 5.64 -14.42 1.86
N GLY A 249 5.35 -15.59 2.40
CA GLY A 249 5.21 -16.85 1.64
C GLY A 249 6.52 -17.57 1.30
N PHE A 250 7.69 -16.95 1.56
CA PHE A 250 9.00 -17.59 1.30
C PHE A 250 9.40 -18.59 2.38
N ASN A 251 8.89 -18.44 3.61
CA ASN A 251 9.27 -19.27 4.78
C ASN A 251 10.80 -19.27 5.06
N ILE A 252 11.49 -18.18 4.72
CA ILE A 252 12.92 -17.98 4.98
C ILE A 252 13.04 -17.07 6.20
N PRO A 253 13.65 -17.53 7.32
CA PRO A 253 13.84 -16.69 8.49
C PRO A 253 14.63 -15.42 8.16
N GLY A 254 14.13 -14.27 8.61
CA GLY A 254 14.72 -12.96 8.35
C GLY A 254 14.29 -12.31 7.03
N VAL A 255 13.62 -13.02 6.13
CA VAL A 255 12.94 -12.43 4.96
C VAL A 255 11.58 -11.92 5.43
N VAL A 256 11.39 -10.61 5.45
CA VAL A 256 10.26 -9.92 6.08
C VAL A 256 9.62 -8.92 5.12
N PRO A 257 8.36 -8.51 5.34
CA PRO A 257 7.74 -7.41 4.58
C PRO A 257 8.26 -6.04 5.07
N GLY A 258 7.88 -4.96 4.36
CA GLY A 258 8.18 -3.58 4.77
C GLY A 258 7.32 -3.12 5.95
N ILE A 259 6.05 -3.51 5.94
CA ILE A 259 5.06 -3.14 6.97
C ILE A 259 4.19 -4.35 7.32
N TRP A 260 3.95 -4.58 8.62
CA TRP A 260 3.08 -5.65 9.11
C TRP A 260 2.87 -5.50 10.63
N PRO A 261 1.68 -5.82 11.19
CA PRO A 261 0.46 -6.32 10.52
C PRO A 261 -0.30 -5.23 9.76
N ILE A 262 -1.10 -5.66 8.76
CA ILE A 262 -1.93 -4.80 7.90
C ILE A 262 -3.36 -5.32 7.81
N ASP A 263 -3.84 -5.98 8.85
CA ASP A 263 -5.10 -6.72 8.84
C ASP A 263 -6.33 -5.85 8.58
N ARG A 264 -6.36 -4.62 9.09
CA ARG A 264 -7.46 -3.68 8.87
C ARG A 264 -7.39 -3.03 7.49
N PHE A 265 -6.20 -2.64 7.05
CA PHE A 265 -5.95 -2.17 5.70
C PHE A 265 -6.34 -3.24 4.66
N GLU A 266 -5.86 -4.48 4.85
CA GLU A 266 -6.24 -5.58 3.94
C GLU A 266 -7.76 -5.77 3.89
N LEU A 267 -8.44 -5.71 5.03
CA LEU A 267 -9.89 -5.85 5.11
C LEU A 267 -10.61 -4.73 4.37
N ALA A 268 -10.33 -3.47 4.70
CA ALA A 268 -10.99 -2.30 4.11
C ALA A 268 -10.73 -2.23 2.59
N PHE A 269 -9.47 -2.33 2.17
CA PHE A 269 -9.09 -2.21 0.76
C PHE A 269 -9.48 -3.43 -0.09
N SER A 270 -9.70 -4.60 0.52
CA SER A 270 -10.26 -5.77 -0.17
C SER A 270 -11.77 -5.70 -0.35
N LEU A 271 -12.51 -5.09 0.58
CA LEU A 271 -13.95 -4.89 0.46
C LEU A 271 -14.31 -3.70 -0.46
N TYR A 272 -13.39 -2.75 -0.65
CA TYR A 272 -13.64 -1.57 -1.48
C TYR A 272 -13.91 -1.89 -2.96
N PRO A 273 -13.20 -2.79 -3.65
CA PRO A 273 -13.54 -3.20 -5.01
C PRO A 273 -14.91 -3.91 -5.10
N LEU A 274 -15.37 -4.59 -4.04
CA LEU A 274 -16.76 -5.12 -4.01
C LEU A 274 -17.79 -4.01 -3.97
N LEU A 275 -17.54 -2.93 -3.24
CA LEU A 275 -18.35 -1.71 -3.27
C LEU A 275 -18.41 -1.14 -4.69
N ILE A 276 -17.27 -0.97 -5.36
CA ILE A 276 -17.18 -0.41 -6.71
C ILE A 276 -17.99 -1.24 -7.72
N ALA A 277 -17.91 -2.57 -7.62
CA ALA A 277 -18.55 -3.53 -8.50
C ALA A 277 -20.00 -3.85 -8.13
N ASP A 278 -20.61 -3.16 -7.14
CA ASP A 278 -21.98 -3.38 -6.62
C ASP A 278 -22.22 -4.80 -6.06
N LEU A 279 -21.17 -5.43 -5.52
CA LEU A 279 -21.20 -6.80 -5.00
C LEU A 279 -21.46 -6.90 -3.49
N LEU A 280 -21.48 -5.80 -2.73
CA LEU A 280 -21.73 -5.83 -1.28
C LEU A 280 -23.10 -6.43 -0.91
N GLY A 281 -24.10 -6.30 -1.77
CA GLY A 281 -25.44 -6.88 -1.61
C GLY A 281 -25.64 -8.20 -2.34
N HIS A 282 -24.60 -8.83 -2.91
CA HIS A 282 -24.73 -10.02 -3.74
C HIS A 282 -25.14 -11.26 -2.90
N PRO A 283 -26.30 -11.89 -3.13
CA PRO A 283 -26.85 -12.92 -2.23
C PRO A 283 -25.91 -14.10 -1.96
N VAL A 284 -25.17 -14.54 -2.98
CA VAL A 284 -24.25 -15.68 -2.89
C VAL A 284 -23.03 -15.38 -2.02
N LEU A 285 -22.66 -14.10 -1.87
CA LEU A 285 -21.48 -13.70 -1.08
C LEU A 285 -21.83 -13.39 0.39
N GLN A 286 -23.12 -13.24 0.76
CA GLN A 286 -23.54 -12.72 2.07
C GLN A 286 -22.97 -13.50 3.24
N ASP A 287 -23.02 -14.83 3.23
CA ASP A 287 -22.55 -15.68 4.33
C ASP A 287 -21.05 -15.50 4.62
N ALA A 288 -20.24 -15.22 3.57
CA ALA A 288 -18.81 -14.99 3.70
C ALA A 288 -18.49 -13.49 3.93
N LEU A 289 -19.33 -12.58 3.46
CA LEU A 289 -19.11 -11.14 3.49
C LEU A 289 -19.56 -10.51 4.82
N GLU A 290 -20.69 -10.93 5.38
CA GLU A 290 -21.27 -10.33 6.59
C GLU A 290 -20.29 -10.36 7.79
N PRO A 291 -19.58 -11.47 8.09
CA PRO A 291 -18.57 -11.46 9.15
C PRO A 291 -17.42 -10.46 8.94
N GLN A 292 -17.07 -10.19 7.67
CA GLN A 292 -16.03 -9.23 7.32
C GLN A 292 -16.51 -7.79 7.51
N LEU A 293 -17.76 -7.51 7.11
CA LEU A 293 -18.40 -6.21 7.33
C LEU A 293 -18.57 -5.93 8.83
N ASP A 294 -19.00 -6.92 9.61
CA ASP A 294 -19.10 -6.79 11.07
C ASP A 294 -17.73 -6.50 11.69
N THR A 295 -16.67 -7.22 11.27
CA THR A 295 -15.30 -6.99 11.72
C THR A 295 -14.84 -5.56 11.41
N LEU A 296 -15.11 -5.07 10.19
CA LEU A 296 -14.79 -3.70 9.78
C LEU A 296 -15.59 -2.68 10.60
N GLY A 297 -16.89 -2.94 10.84
CA GLY A 297 -17.76 -2.07 11.64
C GLY A 297 -17.33 -1.97 13.11
N PHE A 298 -16.83 -3.06 13.71
CA PHE A 298 -16.28 -3.05 15.06
C PHE A 298 -14.92 -2.30 15.14
N ALA A 299 -14.14 -2.32 14.07
CA ALA A 299 -12.84 -1.67 14.02
C ALA A 299 -12.93 -0.15 13.80
N LEU A 300 -13.98 0.34 13.13
CA LEU A 300 -14.20 1.77 12.91
C LEU A 300 -14.65 2.44 14.21
N THR A 301 -13.88 3.39 14.69
CA THR A 301 -14.14 4.16 15.91
C THR A 301 -14.46 5.61 15.59
N GLU A 302 -14.80 6.44 16.61
CA GLU A 302 -14.92 7.89 16.49
C GLU A 302 -13.60 8.59 16.12
N GLN A 303 -12.47 7.87 16.21
CA GLN A 303 -11.15 8.35 15.83
C GLN A 303 -10.81 7.97 14.39
N GLY A 304 -11.58 7.08 13.76
CA GLY A 304 -11.29 6.43 12.51
C GLY A 304 -10.82 4.98 12.67
N ILE A 305 -10.22 4.45 11.63
CA ILE A 305 -9.57 3.14 11.60
C ILE A 305 -8.16 3.30 11.01
N GLY A 306 -7.19 2.52 11.47
CA GLY A 306 -5.85 2.47 10.90
C GLY A 306 -5.57 1.10 10.30
N LEU A 307 -4.38 0.91 9.79
CA LEU A 307 -3.97 -0.32 9.09
C LEU A 307 -3.99 -1.58 9.97
N SER A 308 -4.01 -1.40 11.31
CA SER A 308 -4.21 -2.46 12.33
C SER A 308 -4.71 -1.84 13.65
N ASP A 309 -5.05 -2.70 14.63
CA ASP A 309 -5.47 -2.25 15.97
C ASP A 309 -4.33 -1.58 16.78
N HIS A 310 -3.10 -1.68 16.33
CA HIS A 310 -1.90 -1.22 17.04
C HIS A 310 -1.14 -0.12 16.30
N PHE A 311 -1.75 0.46 15.27
CA PHE A 311 -1.23 1.60 14.54
C PHE A 311 -2.23 2.76 14.58
N TYR A 312 -1.76 3.98 14.39
CA TYR A 312 -2.62 5.16 14.38
C TYR A 312 -3.67 5.05 13.29
N GLN A 313 -4.85 5.62 13.58
CA GLN A 313 -5.92 5.77 12.60
C GLN A 313 -5.47 6.71 11.48
N ASP A 314 -5.87 6.38 10.27
CA ASP A 314 -5.55 7.16 9.08
C ASP A 314 -6.79 7.50 8.25
N GLY A 315 -6.66 8.55 7.44
CA GLY A 315 -7.75 9.06 6.61
C GLY A 315 -8.13 8.12 5.48
N ASP A 316 -7.19 7.32 4.99
CA ASP A 316 -7.39 6.48 3.82
C ASP A 316 -8.23 5.23 4.15
N ASP A 317 -7.80 4.47 5.17
CA ASP A 317 -8.57 3.34 5.70
C ASP A 317 -9.94 3.79 6.22
N THR A 318 -10.00 4.96 6.88
CA THR A 318 -11.25 5.55 7.39
C THR A 318 -12.22 5.88 6.27
N ALA A 319 -11.78 6.51 5.18
CA ALA A 319 -12.63 6.83 4.04
C ALA A 319 -13.16 5.57 3.35
N ALA A 320 -12.31 4.54 3.17
CA ALA A 320 -12.72 3.26 2.62
C ALA A 320 -13.77 2.57 3.51
N ALA A 321 -13.51 2.47 4.81
CA ALA A 321 -14.41 1.85 5.76
C ALA A 321 -15.79 2.53 5.81
N LEU A 322 -15.83 3.87 5.85
CA LEU A 322 -17.07 4.64 5.83
C LEU A 322 -17.90 4.37 4.57
N ALA A 323 -17.27 4.39 3.40
CA ALA A 323 -17.94 4.13 2.12
C ALA A 323 -18.57 2.72 2.09
N ILE A 324 -17.80 1.72 2.50
CA ILE A 324 -18.22 0.31 2.53
C ILE A 324 -19.38 0.12 3.51
N LEU A 325 -19.19 0.52 4.76
CA LEU A 325 -20.13 0.29 5.85
C LEU A 325 -21.44 1.04 5.62
N HIS A 326 -21.40 2.30 5.16
CA HIS A 326 -22.59 3.06 4.83
C HIS A 326 -23.38 2.37 3.71
N THR A 327 -22.72 1.95 2.64
CA THR A 327 -23.35 1.26 1.51
C THR A 327 -23.92 -0.10 1.95
N ALA A 328 -23.26 -0.80 2.86
CA ALA A 328 -23.73 -2.05 3.46
C ALA A 328 -24.82 -1.84 4.52
N GLY A 329 -25.31 -0.61 4.74
CA GLY A 329 -26.44 -0.29 5.64
C GLY A 329 -26.07 -0.12 7.12
N TYR A 330 -24.77 -0.06 7.47
CA TYR A 330 -24.34 0.24 8.84
C TYR A 330 -24.51 1.73 9.15
N LEU A 331 -24.86 2.02 10.42
CA LEU A 331 -24.93 3.39 10.93
C LEU A 331 -23.51 3.84 11.31
N VAL A 332 -22.91 4.66 10.48
CA VAL A 332 -21.57 5.24 10.68
C VAL A 332 -21.62 6.75 10.45
N ASP A 333 -20.75 7.50 11.13
CA ASP A 333 -20.73 8.96 11.09
C ASP A 333 -19.62 9.46 10.15
N PRO A 334 -19.95 10.12 9.01
CA PRO A 334 -18.95 10.66 8.09
C PRO A 334 -18.13 11.82 8.67
N ALA A 335 -18.59 12.45 9.77
CA ALA A 335 -17.87 13.55 10.42
C ALA A 335 -16.48 13.13 10.93
N VAL A 336 -16.24 11.85 11.10
CA VAL A 336 -14.92 11.32 11.46
C VAL A 336 -13.83 11.71 10.45
N LEU A 337 -14.19 11.94 9.18
CA LEU A 337 -13.27 12.40 8.12
C LEU A 337 -12.74 13.83 8.35
N ASP A 338 -13.44 14.67 9.11
CA ASP A 338 -12.99 16.04 9.40
C ASP A 338 -11.66 16.06 10.17
N ARG A 339 -11.32 14.97 10.86
CA ARG A 339 -10.03 14.80 11.57
C ARG A 339 -8.82 14.75 10.65
N PHE A 340 -9.04 14.31 9.42
CA PHE A 340 -8.01 14.10 8.40
C PHE A 340 -8.02 15.21 7.34
N ARG A 341 -8.94 16.17 7.48
CA ARG A 341 -9.13 17.26 6.53
C ARG A 341 -8.13 18.39 6.77
N GLY A 342 -7.42 18.80 5.72
CA GLY A 342 -6.61 20.02 5.68
C GLY A 342 -7.20 21.06 4.74
N ASP A 343 -6.36 21.87 4.10
CA ASP A 343 -6.72 22.97 3.18
C ASP A 343 -7.30 22.46 1.84
N GLY A 344 -8.46 21.81 1.89
CA GLY A 344 -9.14 21.26 0.71
C GLY A 344 -8.60 19.90 0.26
N ILE A 345 -7.76 19.28 1.05
CA ILE A 345 -7.21 17.94 0.83
C ILE A 345 -7.39 17.09 2.09
N TYR A 346 -7.38 15.78 1.94
CA TYR A 346 -7.37 14.84 3.04
C TYR A 346 -5.99 14.21 3.19
N TYR A 347 -5.54 14.05 4.44
CA TYR A 347 -4.24 13.49 4.80
C TYR A 347 -4.43 12.13 5.48
N ALA A 348 -3.48 11.22 5.30
CA ALA A 348 -3.50 9.98 6.04
C ALA A 348 -3.33 10.23 7.54
N PHE A 349 -2.39 11.08 7.92
CA PHE A 349 -2.10 11.36 9.32
C PHE A 349 -2.02 12.86 9.60
N GLY A 350 -2.36 13.27 10.83
CA GLY A 350 -2.20 14.65 11.26
C GLY A 350 -0.73 15.10 11.19
N GLY A 351 -0.49 16.29 10.61
CA GLY A 351 0.86 16.84 10.45
C GLY A 351 1.66 16.27 9.29
N GLU A 352 1.06 15.48 8.43
CA GLU A 352 1.68 14.96 7.23
C GLU A 352 1.92 16.08 6.20
N ILE A 353 3.07 16.01 5.50
CA ILE A 353 3.46 17.01 4.51
C ILE A 353 3.07 16.54 3.09
N GLN A 354 3.18 15.23 2.85
CA GLN A 354 2.90 14.64 1.55
C GLN A 354 1.40 14.55 1.29
N LYS A 355 0.99 14.92 0.08
CA LYS A 355 -0.40 14.87 -0.37
C LYS A 355 -0.70 13.54 -1.06
N SER A 356 -1.95 13.06 -0.91
CA SER A 356 -2.47 11.94 -1.68
C SER A 356 -3.75 12.36 -2.38
N ILE A 357 -3.75 12.28 -3.71
CA ILE A 357 -4.94 12.55 -4.52
C ILE A 357 -5.91 11.37 -4.47
N SER A 358 -5.42 10.13 -4.40
CA SER A 358 -6.26 8.93 -4.29
C SER A 358 -7.02 8.90 -2.97
N LEU A 359 -6.39 9.24 -1.85
CA LEU A 359 -7.04 9.39 -0.55
C LEU A 359 -8.10 10.49 -0.60
N THR A 360 -7.76 11.69 -1.11
CA THR A 360 -8.72 12.80 -1.23
C THR A 360 -9.92 12.40 -2.10
N ALA A 361 -9.69 11.69 -3.20
CA ALA A 361 -10.76 11.17 -4.06
C ALA A 361 -11.63 10.15 -3.31
N ARG A 362 -11.04 9.26 -2.51
CA ARG A 362 -11.78 8.27 -1.71
C ARG A 362 -12.62 8.95 -0.63
N ALA A 363 -12.10 9.98 0.02
CA ALA A 363 -12.86 10.78 0.99
C ALA A 363 -14.06 11.51 0.32
N VAL A 364 -13.84 12.12 -0.86
CA VAL A 364 -14.93 12.75 -1.65
C VAL A 364 -15.97 11.70 -2.07
N HIS A 365 -15.54 10.52 -2.53
CA HIS A 365 -16.44 9.42 -2.86
C HIS A 365 -17.26 8.98 -1.64
N ALA A 366 -16.62 8.77 -0.50
CA ALA A 366 -17.31 8.41 0.74
C ALA A 366 -18.36 9.46 1.12
N LEU A 367 -17.98 10.74 1.21
CA LEU A 367 -18.92 11.84 1.53
C LEU A 367 -20.12 11.88 0.56
N ARG A 368 -19.88 11.69 -0.73
CA ARG A 368 -20.96 11.66 -1.74
C ARG A 368 -21.97 10.53 -1.47
N LEU A 369 -21.54 9.37 -1.04
CA LEU A 369 -22.44 8.27 -0.66
C LEU A 369 -23.38 8.66 0.50
N PHE A 370 -22.93 9.54 1.41
CA PHE A 370 -23.76 10.13 2.47
C PHE A 370 -24.62 11.31 1.99
N GLY A 371 -24.56 11.69 0.71
CA GLY A 371 -25.24 12.88 0.19
C GLY A 371 -24.56 14.19 0.59
N LEU A 372 -23.32 14.14 1.03
CA LEU A 372 -22.48 15.27 1.39
C LEU A 372 -21.51 15.64 0.26
N ALA A 373 -21.03 16.89 0.24
CA ALA A 373 -20.09 17.36 -0.76
C ALA A 373 -19.00 18.23 -0.17
N ASP A 374 -17.74 17.96 -0.52
CA ASP A 374 -16.60 18.86 -0.29
C ASP A 374 -16.20 19.53 -1.62
N GLN A 375 -16.81 20.68 -1.91
CA GLN A 375 -16.57 21.40 -3.16
C GLN A 375 -15.14 21.94 -3.30
N THR A 376 -14.41 22.10 -2.19
CA THR A 376 -13.01 22.52 -2.20
C THR A 376 -12.11 21.36 -2.63
N ALA A 377 -12.33 20.18 -2.07
CA ALA A 377 -11.63 18.96 -2.47
C ALA A 377 -11.94 18.59 -3.94
N VAL A 378 -13.21 18.63 -4.35
CA VAL A 378 -13.61 18.40 -5.75
C VAL A 378 -12.85 19.33 -6.72
N ARG A 379 -12.77 20.64 -6.42
CA ARG A 379 -12.02 21.59 -7.26
C ARG A 379 -10.55 21.21 -7.34
N LEU A 380 -9.91 20.92 -6.20
CA LEU A 380 -8.51 20.51 -6.16
C LEU A 380 -8.24 19.26 -7.02
N LEU A 381 -9.13 18.27 -6.94
CA LEU A 381 -9.02 17.05 -7.75
C LEU A 381 -9.15 17.35 -9.25
N LEU A 382 -10.05 18.26 -9.64
CA LEU A 382 -10.19 18.70 -11.04
C LEU A 382 -8.95 19.44 -11.52
N ASP A 383 -8.43 20.36 -10.69
CA ASP A 383 -7.26 21.18 -11.02
C ASP A 383 -5.95 20.35 -11.07
N SER A 384 -5.92 19.15 -10.50
CA SER A 384 -4.76 18.24 -10.50
C SER A 384 -4.69 17.31 -11.73
N GLN A 385 -5.68 17.34 -12.62
CA GLN A 385 -5.63 16.55 -13.86
C GLN A 385 -4.58 17.09 -14.83
N GLY A 386 -3.70 16.21 -15.32
CA GLY A 386 -2.74 16.55 -16.34
C GLY A 386 -3.35 16.76 -17.72
N GLU A 387 -2.62 17.42 -18.62
CA GLU A 387 -3.06 17.72 -20.00
C GLU A 387 -3.43 16.46 -20.81
N ASN A 388 -2.86 15.31 -20.45
CA ASN A 388 -3.16 14.01 -21.06
C ASN A 388 -4.40 13.31 -20.47
N GLY A 389 -5.10 13.93 -19.53
CA GLY A 389 -6.27 13.34 -18.87
C GLY A 389 -5.96 12.47 -17.66
N ARG A 390 -4.69 12.28 -17.31
CA ARG A 390 -4.23 11.45 -16.17
C ARG A 390 -4.11 12.24 -14.90
N TRP A 391 -4.23 11.51 -13.78
CA TRP A 391 -3.81 11.98 -12.47
C TRP A 391 -2.56 11.21 -12.05
N HIS A 392 -1.46 11.96 -11.90
CA HIS A 392 -0.14 11.45 -11.55
C HIS A 392 0.21 11.76 -10.09
N ASP A 393 1.37 11.28 -9.65
CA ASP A 393 2.04 11.69 -8.42
C ASP A 393 1.21 11.46 -7.15
N ASP A 394 0.73 10.23 -6.97
CA ASP A 394 0.13 9.83 -5.70
C ASP A 394 1.18 9.31 -4.72
N LYS A 395 0.91 9.51 -3.44
CA LYS A 395 1.79 9.07 -2.34
C LYS A 395 1.84 7.56 -2.17
N TRP A 396 0.75 6.85 -2.49
CA TRP A 396 0.56 5.46 -2.12
C TRP A 396 0.66 4.47 -3.27
N HIS A 397 0.61 4.96 -4.51
CA HIS A 397 0.55 4.06 -5.66
C HIS A 397 1.21 4.67 -6.89
N ILE A 398 2.09 3.90 -7.58
CA ILE A 398 2.79 4.41 -8.78
C ILE A 398 1.92 4.40 -10.04
N SER A 399 0.85 3.61 -10.08
CA SER A 399 0.00 3.49 -11.27
C SER A 399 -1.01 4.63 -11.35
N TRP A 400 -0.93 5.43 -12.41
CA TRP A 400 -1.96 6.42 -12.71
C TRP A 400 -3.35 5.80 -12.96
N LEU A 401 -3.41 4.51 -13.32
CA LEU A 401 -4.68 3.77 -13.47
C LEU A 401 -5.42 3.62 -12.14
N TYR A 402 -4.69 3.35 -11.05
CA TYR A 402 -5.25 3.34 -9.70
C TYR A 402 -5.82 4.71 -9.32
N ASN A 403 -5.04 5.77 -9.55
CA ASN A 403 -5.49 7.15 -9.31
C ASN A 403 -6.74 7.45 -10.13
N THR A 404 -6.71 7.15 -11.44
CA THR A 404 -7.84 7.39 -12.36
C THR A 404 -9.11 6.70 -11.88
N LEU A 405 -9.05 5.45 -11.39
CA LEU A 405 -10.20 4.76 -10.82
C LEU A 405 -10.83 5.57 -9.67
N HIS A 406 -10.02 5.99 -8.69
CA HIS A 406 -10.52 6.73 -7.53
C HIS A 406 -11.05 8.11 -7.89
N LEU A 407 -10.39 8.80 -8.84
CA LEU A 407 -10.83 10.10 -9.33
C LEU A 407 -12.15 10.00 -10.13
N ILE A 408 -12.33 8.96 -10.95
CA ILE A 408 -13.61 8.69 -11.63
C ILE A 408 -14.70 8.41 -10.60
N LEU A 409 -14.46 7.60 -9.57
CA LEU A 409 -15.40 7.35 -8.48
C LEU A 409 -15.82 8.64 -7.76
N ALA A 410 -14.90 9.55 -7.54
CA ALA A 410 -15.19 10.83 -6.89
C ALA A 410 -15.96 11.81 -7.79
N LEU A 411 -15.62 11.86 -9.09
CA LEU A 411 -15.99 12.97 -9.98
C LEU A 411 -17.08 12.63 -11.01
N ALA A 412 -17.35 11.34 -11.30
CA ALA A 412 -18.26 10.97 -12.39
C ALA A 412 -19.71 11.44 -12.16
N ALA A 413 -20.16 11.48 -10.90
CA ALA A 413 -21.48 11.99 -10.54
C ALA A 413 -21.49 13.50 -10.25
N GLU A 414 -20.33 14.17 -10.26
CA GLU A 414 -20.23 15.61 -10.04
C GLU A 414 -20.50 16.39 -11.35
N PRO A 415 -21.41 17.38 -11.36
CA PRO A 415 -21.75 18.10 -12.59
C PRO A 415 -20.53 18.75 -13.26
N ARG A 416 -19.53 19.18 -12.49
CA ARG A 416 -18.29 19.76 -12.98
C ARG A 416 -17.24 18.72 -13.40
N GLY A 417 -17.43 17.46 -13.02
CA GLY A 417 -16.49 16.37 -13.27
C GLY A 417 -16.59 15.78 -14.68
N ALA A 418 -17.72 15.95 -15.36
CA ALA A 418 -18.02 15.28 -16.63
C ALA A 418 -16.90 15.43 -17.69
N THR A 419 -16.38 16.65 -17.90
CA THR A 419 -15.29 16.88 -18.88
C THR A 419 -14.01 16.15 -18.47
N ALA A 420 -13.64 16.21 -17.19
CA ALA A 420 -12.42 15.58 -16.69
C ALA A 420 -12.48 14.06 -16.80
N VAL A 421 -13.61 13.42 -16.41
CA VAL A 421 -13.75 11.97 -16.50
C VAL A 421 -13.87 11.48 -17.94
N MET A 422 -14.44 12.27 -18.87
CA MET A 422 -14.45 11.94 -20.30
C MET A 422 -13.04 12.00 -20.88
N HIS A 423 -12.23 13.00 -20.51
CA HIS A 423 -10.83 13.07 -20.91
C HIS A 423 -10.02 11.86 -20.37
N ALA A 424 -10.24 11.46 -19.11
CA ALA A 424 -9.64 10.27 -18.54
C ALA A 424 -10.09 8.98 -19.27
N GLN A 425 -11.35 8.89 -19.68
CA GLN A 425 -11.84 7.75 -20.49
C GLN A 425 -11.12 7.66 -21.83
N ASP A 426 -10.92 8.80 -22.51
CA ASP A 426 -10.21 8.82 -23.81
C ASP A 426 -8.76 8.31 -23.65
N ASP A 427 -8.07 8.72 -22.60
CA ASP A 427 -6.72 8.23 -22.31
C ASP A 427 -6.71 6.73 -21.93
N LEU A 428 -7.66 6.27 -21.12
CA LEU A 428 -7.83 4.83 -20.82
C LEU A 428 -7.96 4.01 -22.11
N ILE A 429 -8.77 4.47 -23.07
CA ILE A 429 -8.96 3.78 -24.35
C ILE A 429 -7.67 3.76 -25.17
N GLN A 430 -6.96 4.89 -25.23
CA GLN A 430 -5.73 5.04 -26.02
C GLN A 430 -4.55 4.26 -25.44
N SER A 431 -4.47 4.17 -24.11
CA SER A 431 -3.37 3.50 -23.40
C SER A 431 -3.57 1.98 -23.25
N GLN A 432 -4.71 1.43 -23.68
CA GLN A 432 -4.96 0.00 -23.61
C GLN A 432 -4.02 -0.77 -24.55
N HIS A 433 -3.31 -1.75 -24.04
CA HIS A 433 -2.36 -2.57 -24.80
C HIS A 433 -3.09 -3.46 -25.82
N SER A 434 -2.36 -3.96 -26.82
CA SER A 434 -2.91 -4.80 -27.90
C SER A 434 -3.53 -6.12 -27.39
N ASN A 435 -3.05 -6.64 -26.24
CA ASN A 435 -3.60 -7.82 -25.57
C ASN A 435 -4.90 -7.55 -24.79
N GLY A 436 -5.36 -6.30 -24.73
CA GLY A 436 -6.59 -5.89 -24.09
C GLY A 436 -6.45 -5.42 -22.63
N GLY A 437 -5.30 -5.57 -21.99
CA GLY A 437 -5.09 -5.08 -20.63
C GLY A 437 -4.34 -3.74 -20.56
N TRP A 438 -3.97 -3.34 -19.36
CA TRP A 438 -3.22 -2.11 -19.05
C TRP A 438 -2.01 -2.39 -18.17
N GLY A 439 -1.04 -1.49 -18.23
CA GLY A 439 0.12 -1.47 -17.37
C GLY A 439 0.98 -0.23 -17.60
N VAL A 440 1.40 0.43 -16.52
CA VAL A 440 2.18 1.68 -16.59
C VAL A 440 3.66 1.47 -16.79
N THR A 441 4.16 0.26 -16.53
CA THR A 441 5.58 -0.09 -16.61
C THR A 441 5.99 -0.71 -17.96
N GLY A 442 5.10 -0.62 -18.96
CA GLY A 442 5.30 -1.19 -20.30
C GLY A 442 4.80 -2.63 -20.45
N GLU A 443 4.64 -3.36 -19.35
CA GLU A 443 4.03 -4.68 -19.31
C GLU A 443 2.59 -4.60 -18.79
N THR A 444 1.72 -5.44 -19.33
CA THR A 444 0.33 -5.54 -18.88
C THR A 444 0.25 -6.28 -17.55
N THR A 445 -0.44 -5.72 -16.57
CA THR A 445 -0.66 -6.39 -15.28
C THR A 445 -2.15 -6.67 -15.03
N PRO A 446 -2.49 -7.76 -14.31
CA PRO A 446 -3.88 -8.04 -13.94
C PRO A 446 -4.49 -6.95 -13.05
N SER A 447 -3.74 -6.45 -12.07
CA SER A 447 -4.20 -5.43 -11.13
C SER A 447 -4.54 -4.11 -11.83
N GLU A 448 -3.65 -3.63 -12.69
CA GLU A 448 -3.87 -2.38 -13.45
C GLU A 448 -4.99 -2.54 -14.47
N THR A 449 -5.14 -3.74 -15.04
CA THR A 449 -6.28 -4.05 -15.91
C THR A 449 -7.58 -4.03 -15.14
N ALA A 450 -7.60 -4.52 -13.89
CA ALA A 450 -8.77 -4.44 -13.03
C ALA A 450 -9.15 -2.98 -12.72
N TYR A 451 -8.16 -2.10 -12.46
CA TYR A 451 -8.42 -0.66 -12.26
C TYR A 451 -9.05 -0.03 -13.50
N GLY A 452 -8.54 -0.33 -14.71
CA GLY A 452 -9.12 0.15 -15.96
C GLY A 452 -10.55 -0.35 -16.20
N VAL A 453 -10.81 -1.63 -15.97
CA VAL A 453 -12.15 -2.23 -16.10
C VAL A 453 -13.14 -1.60 -15.11
N LEU A 454 -12.78 -1.45 -13.84
CA LEU A 454 -13.64 -0.84 -12.81
C LEU A 454 -13.87 0.66 -13.06
N SER A 455 -12.90 1.37 -13.64
CA SER A 455 -13.05 2.76 -14.08
C SER A 455 -14.13 2.88 -15.15
N LEU A 456 -14.04 2.04 -16.19
CA LEU A 456 -15.04 2.01 -17.28
C LEU A 456 -16.41 1.53 -16.80
N TYR A 457 -16.46 0.58 -15.85
CA TYR A 457 -17.71 0.18 -15.21
C TYR A 457 -18.36 1.32 -14.43
N THR A 458 -17.58 2.11 -13.69
CA THR A 458 -18.10 3.29 -12.98
C THR A 458 -18.68 4.31 -13.96
N LEU A 459 -18.02 4.58 -15.08
CA LEU A 459 -18.55 5.45 -16.14
C LEU A 459 -19.84 4.89 -16.77
N HIS A 460 -19.96 3.56 -16.86
CA HIS A 460 -21.20 2.93 -17.31
C HIS A 460 -22.38 3.21 -16.35
N LYS A 461 -22.15 3.09 -15.05
CA LYS A 461 -23.18 3.38 -14.03
C LYS A 461 -23.67 4.82 -14.08
N GLU A 462 -22.80 5.75 -14.38
CA GLU A 462 -23.10 7.19 -14.48
C GLU A 462 -23.58 7.61 -15.90
N ASN A 463 -23.81 6.65 -16.81
CA ASN A 463 -24.24 6.89 -18.22
C ASN A 463 -23.24 7.72 -19.04
N LEU A 464 -21.95 7.67 -18.70
CA LEU A 464 -20.86 8.39 -19.36
C LEU A 464 -19.99 7.49 -20.25
N LEU A 465 -20.22 6.17 -20.25
CA LEU A 465 -19.41 5.21 -21.00
C LEU A 465 -19.69 5.31 -22.51
N THR A 466 -18.64 5.60 -23.27
CA THR A 466 -18.72 5.64 -24.76
C THR A 466 -18.72 4.24 -25.36
N GLU A 467 -19.07 4.12 -26.65
CA GLU A 467 -19.00 2.84 -27.37
C GLU A 467 -17.56 2.33 -27.51
N ALA A 468 -16.57 3.21 -27.65
CA ALA A 468 -15.17 2.84 -27.61
C ALA A 468 -14.75 2.33 -26.20
N GLY A 469 -15.25 2.96 -25.14
CA GLY A 469 -15.08 2.50 -23.76
C GLY A 469 -15.70 1.12 -23.51
N ARG A 470 -16.90 0.83 -24.08
CA ARG A 470 -17.51 -0.52 -24.02
C ARG A 470 -16.62 -1.58 -24.65
N ARG A 471 -16.01 -1.28 -25.80
CA ARG A 471 -15.06 -2.21 -26.44
C ARG A 471 -13.80 -2.39 -25.61
N ALA A 472 -13.26 -1.32 -25.03
CA ALA A 472 -12.08 -1.40 -24.15
C ALA A 472 -12.39 -2.21 -22.88
N PHE A 473 -13.55 -2.01 -22.25
CA PHE A 473 -14.02 -2.81 -21.12
C PHE A 473 -14.05 -4.31 -21.44
N LYS A 474 -14.68 -4.72 -22.54
CA LYS A 474 -14.78 -6.13 -22.94
C LYS A 474 -13.40 -6.76 -23.19
N ARG A 475 -12.46 -6.02 -23.80
CA ARG A 475 -11.10 -6.51 -24.00
C ARG A 475 -10.36 -6.66 -22.68
N GLY A 476 -10.54 -5.70 -21.74
CA GLY A 476 -9.95 -5.78 -20.40
C GLY A 476 -10.45 -7.00 -19.62
N GLN A 477 -11.74 -7.27 -19.64
CA GLN A 477 -12.29 -8.48 -19.01
C GLN A 477 -11.74 -9.77 -19.65
N ALA A 478 -11.67 -9.85 -20.98
CA ALA A 478 -11.09 -11.02 -21.67
C ALA A 478 -9.63 -11.25 -21.28
N TYR A 479 -8.83 -10.19 -21.10
CA TYR A 479 -7.47 -10.33 -20.56
C TYR A 479 -7.49 -10.87 -19.12
N LEU A 480 -8.31 -10.32 -18.23
CA LEU A 480 -8.41 -10.77 -16.84
C LEU A 480 -8.82 -12.24 -16.71
N GLU A 481 -9.72 -12.74 -17.56
CA GLU A 481 -10.12 -14.16 -17.59
C GLU A 481 -8.90 -15.08 -17.81
N THR A 482 -7.94 -14.67 -18.63
CA THR A 482 -6.72 -15.43 -18.89
C THR A 482 -5.67 -15.28 -17.79
N ALA A 483 -5.60 -14.08 -17.18
CA ALA A 483 -4.55 -13.71 -16.23
C ALA A 483 -4.91 -14.02 -14.76
N VAL A 484 -6.18 -14.26 -14.43
CA VAL A 484 -6.66 -14.43 -13.04
C VAL A 484 -6.00 -15.60 -12.29
N ASN A 485 -5.35 -16.52 -12.98
CA ASN A 485 -4.65 -17.67 -12.42
C ASN A 485 -3.15 -17.45 -12.21
N GLN A 486 -2.61 -16.26 -12.49
CA GLN A 486 -1.19 -15.98 -12.25
C GLN A 486 -0.83 -16.18 -10.77
N PRO A 487 0.35 -16.76 -10.47
CA PRO A 487 0.83 -16.90 -9.10
C PRO A 487 1.01 -15.55 -8.40
N ASP A 488 0.70 -15.50 -7.10
CA ASP A 488 0.81 -14.26 -6.31
C ASP A 488 2.25 -13.73 -6.20
N LEU A 489 3.24 -14.62 -6.22
CA LEU A 489 4.65 -14.24 -6.08
C LEU A 489 5.24 -13.52 -7.31
N ASP A 490 4.59 -13.66 -8.47
CA ASP A 490 5.04 -13.05 -9.74
C ASP A 490 4.36 -11.70 -10.03
N ARG A 491 3.67 -11.11 -9.04
CA ARG A 491 2.95 -9.85 -9.21
C ARG A 491 3.90 -8.65 -9.22
N THR A 492 3.63 -7.70 -10.11
CA THR A 492 4.33 -6.42 -10.15
C THR A 492 3.99 -5.58 -8.91
N ALA A 493 5.00 -5.13 -8.20
CA ALA A 493 4.84 -4.25 -7.04
C ALA A 493 4.52 -2.81 -7.51
N LEU A 494 3.38 -2.27 -7.07
CA LEU A 494 2.85 -0.98 -7.49
C LEU A 494 2.52 -0.06 -6.31
N TRP A 495 2.39 -0.62 -5.11
CA TRP A 495 2.09 0.13 -3.88
C TRP A 495 3.36 0.67 -3.25
N ILE A 496 3.30 1.89 -2.74
CA ILE A 496 4.45 2.63 -2.23
C ILE A 496 4.51 2.54 -0.69
N GLU A 497 5.68 2.17 -0.20
CA GLU A 497 6.11 2.26 1.19
C GLU A 497 7.59 2.72 1.17
N LYS A 498 8.50 2.20 2.02
CA LYS A 498 9.97 2.43 1.91
C LYS A 498 10.55 1.94 0.58
N GLU A 499 9.88 1.01 -0.02
CA GLU A 499 10.05 0.52 -1.39
C GLU A 499 8.68 0.11 -1.96
N LEU A 500 8.62 -0.41 -3.18
CA LEU A 500 7.36 -0.90 -3.73
C LEU A 500 7.02 -2.29 -3.17
N TYR A 501 5.71 -2.52 -2.91
CA TYR A 501 5.21 -3.78 -2.38
C TYR A 501 3.92 -4.24 -3.07
N VAL A 502 3.50 -5.48 -2.77
CA VAL A 502 2.24 -6.08 -3.25
C VAL A 502 1.41 -6.52 -2.05
N PRO A 503 0.22 -5.94 -1.81
CA PRO A 503 -0.77 -6.47 -0.89
C PRO A 503 -1.60 -7.54 -1.63
N HIS A 504 -1.16 -8.80 -1.58
CA HIS A 504 -1.61 -9.88 -2.48
C HIS A 504 -3.12 -10.09 -2.52
N ARG A 505 -3.81 -10.06 -1.36
CA ARG A 505 -5.25 -10.29 -1.31
C ARG A 505 -6.04 -9.09 -1.83
N ILE A 506 -5.57 -7.86 -1.56
CA ILE A 506 -6.18 -6.62 -2.08
C ILE A 506 -6.17 -6.65 -3.61
N GLU A 507 -5.00 -6.90 -4.21
CA GLU A 507 -4.86 -7.00 -5.66
C GLU A 507 -5.80 -8.05 -6.25
N LYS A 508 -5.86 -9.24 -5.61
CA LYS A 508 -6.75 -10.31 -6.05
C LYS A 508 -8.22 -9.94 -5.95
N MET A 509 -8.61 -9.18 -4.95
CA MET A 509 -10.00 -8.70 -4.80
C MET A 509 -10.37 -7.72 -5.91
N PHE A 510 -9.47 -6.82 -6.32
CA PHE A 510 -9.70 -5.95 -7.49
C PHE A 510 -9.92 -6.75 -8.76
N GLU A 511 -9.08 -7.75 -9.03
CA GLU A 511 -9.19 -8.62 -10.22
C GLU A 511 -10.52 -9.39 -10.26
N LEU A 512 -10.87 -10.06 -9.16
CA LEU A 512 -12.07 -10.86 -9.08
C LEU A 512 -13.33 -10.00 -9.14
N SER A 513 -13.31 -8.82 -8.52
CA SER A 513 -14.43 -7.88 -8.57
C SER A 513 -14.63 -7.35 -9.99
N ALA A 514 -13.55 -6.98 -10.70
CA ALA A 514 -13.62 -6.50 -12.08
C ALA A 514 -14.20 -7.55 -13.04
N LEU A 515 -13.88 -8.84 -12.83
CA LEU A 515 -14.43 -9.96 -13.62
C LEU A 515 -15.93 -10.19 -13.43
N LEU A 516 -16.51 -9.74 -12.32
CA LEU A 516 -17.94 -9.88 -12.02
C LEU A 516 -18.75 -8.64 -12.42
N THR A 517 -18.12 -7.59 -12.95
CA THR A 517 -18.85 -6.44 -13.49
C THR A 517 -19.44 -6.75 -14.88
N HIS A 518 -20.62 -6.19 -15.17
CA HIS A 518 -21.29 -6.34 -16.48
C HIS A 518 -21.77 -4.98 -16.98
N ILE A 519 -21.62 -4.75 -18.28
CA ILE A 519 -22.18 -3.59 -18.98
C ILE A 519 -23.15 -4.09 -20.05
N ASN A 520 -24.34 -3.51 -20.09
CA ASN A 520 -25.38 -3.84 -21.08
C ASN A 520 -25.06 -3.23 -22.45
#